data_481db0ccaf0edb82c2310623920fabbc
#
_entry.id   481db0ccaf0edb82c2310623920fabbc
#
_cell.length_a   1.000
_cell.length_b   1.000
_cell.length_c   1.000
_cell.angle_alpha   90.00
_cell.angle_beta   90.00
_cell.angle_gamma   90.00
#
_symmetry.space_group_name_H-M   'P 1'
#
loop_
_entity.id
_entity.type
_entity.pdbx_description
1 polymer ?
#
loop_
_entity_poly.entity_id
_entity_poly.type
_entity_poly.pdbx_seq_one_letter_code
_entity_poly.pdbx_strand_id
1 'polypeptide(L)'
;YLNLSSCQPGKHQYKNACQEHTCLPNLLERQFAVPEPDRVWCGDITYIWAGNRWCYLAVVMDLFARRVIGWSLSANADTALISSALRMAYEVRGQPRDVMFHSDQGSQYTGLKYQQLLWRYRIKQSVSRRGNCWDNSPMERFFRSLKTEWVPTDGYVGKDEARQQISGY
;
A
#
# COMPACT_ATOMS: atom_id res chain seq x y z
N TYR A 1 30.25 4.46 -29.17
CA TYR A 1 28.98 3.74 -29.01
C TYR A 1 28.92 3.21 -27.59
N LEU A 2 28.04 3.80 -26.76
CA LEU A 2 27.78 3.33 -25.40
C LEU A 2 26.76 2.19 -25.50
N ASN A 3 27.18 0.96 -25.17
CA ASN A 3 26.28 -0.19 -25.00
C ASN A 3 25.51 -0.04 -23.70
N LEU A 4 24.35 0.62 -23.77
CA LEU A 4 23.40 0.67 -22.66
C LEU A 4 22.50 -0.56 -22.72
N SER A 5 22.76 -1.55 -21.87
CA SER A 5 21.84 -2.66 -21.65
C SER A 5 20.88 -2.31 -20.50
N SER A 6 19.59 -2.35 -20.76
CA SER A 6 18.56 -2.20 -19.76
C SER A 6 18.61 -3.35 -18.76
N CYS A 7 18.95 -3.06 -17.51
CA CYS A 7 18.90 -4.03 -16.42
C CYS A 7 17.47 -4.06 -15.86
N GLN A 8 16.64 -4.98 -16.36
CA GLN A 8 15.34 -5.24 -15.72
C GLN A 8 15.57 -6.07 -14.46
N PRO A 9 15.00 -5.68 -13.31
CA PRO A 9 15.00 -6.53 -12.12
C PRO A 9 14.35 -7.87 -12.44
N GLY A 10 14.95 -8.96 -12.00
CA GLY A 10 14.45 -10.31 -12.24
C GLY A 10 13.02 -10.47 -11.72
N LYS A 11 12.19 -11.22 -12.45
CA LYS A 11 10.81 -11.54 -12.07
C LYS A 11 10.77 -12.15 -10.67
N HIS A 12 10.13 -11.45 -9.75
CA HIS A 12 9.85 -11.96 -8.41
C HIS A 12 8.92 -13.18 -8.54
N GLN A 13 9.38 -14.36 -8.14
CA GLN A 13 8.52 -15.54 -8.08
C GLN A 13 7.63 -15.43 -6.84
N TYR A 14 6.34 -15.18 -7.05
CA TYR A 14 5.34 -15.31 -5.99
C TYR A 14 5.20 -16.77 -5.60
N LYS A 15 5.45 -17.10 -4.33
CA LYS A 15 5.09 -18.41 -3.78
C LYS A 15 3.56 -18.50 -3.76
N ASN A 16 3.02 -19.43 -4.55
CA ASN A 16 1.59 -19.76 -4.51
C ASN A 16 1.27 -20.37 -3.13
N ALA A 17 0.69 -19.59 -2.25
CA ALA A 17 0.05 -20.11 -1.06
C ALA A 17 -1.33 -20.64 -1.46
N CYS A 18 -1.45 -21.95 -1.62
CA CYS A 18 -2.74 -22.63 -1.67
C CYS A 18 -3.35 -22.61 -0.26
N GLN A 19 -4.11 -21.56 0.04
CA GLN A 19 -5.10 -21.57 1.11
C GLN A 19 -6.41 -21.09 0.48
N GLU A 20 -7.51 -21.76 0.81
CA GLU A 20 -8.87 -21.35 0.44
C GLU A 20 -9.10 -19.93 0.99
N HIS A 21 -8.83 -18.92 0.18
CA HIS A 21 -9.10 -17.55 0.53
C HIS A 21 -10.57 -17.28 0.28
N THR A 22 -11.27 -16.86 1.32
CA THR A 22 -12.56 -16.21 1.19
C THR A 22 -12.42 -15.16 0.08
N CYS A 23 -13.18 -15.35 -1.01
CA CYS A 23 -13.11 -14.44 -2.16
C CYS A 23 -13.72 -13.09 -1.74
N LEU A 24 -12.86 -12.14 -1.36
CA LEU A 24 -13.30 -10.80 -1.02
C LEU A 24 -13.68 -10.06 -2.30
N PRO A 25 -14.85 -9.37 -2.32
CA PRO A 25 -15.33 -8.71 -3.52
C PRO A 25 -14.59 -7.42 -3.84
N ASN A 26 -14.53 -7.08 -5.14
CA ASN A 26 -14.17 -5.73 -5.59
C ASN A 26 -15.42 -4.84 -5.54
N LEU A 27 -15.59 -4.11 -4.45
CA LEU A 27 -16.71 -3.19 -4.26
C LEU A 27 -16.44 -1.81 -4.86
N LEU A 28 -15.18 -1.43 -5.03
CA LEU A 28 -14.81 -0.14 -5.58
C LEU A 28 -15.07 -0.03 -7.08
N GLU A 29 -14.90 -1.14 -7.82
CA GLU A 29 -15.17 -1.23 -9.27
C GLU A 29 -14.53 -0.08 -10.10
N ARG A 30 -13.33 0.35 -9.71
CA ARG A 30 -12.57 1.46 -10.34
C ARG A 30 -13.26 2.83 -10.24
N GLN A 31 -14.22 2.99 -9.35
CA GLN A 31 -14.86 4.29 -9.09
C GLN A 31 -13.96 5.17 -8.23
N PHE A 32 -12.87 5.68 -8.84
CA PHE A 32 -11.86 6.46 -8.13
C PHE A 32 -12.21 7.93 -7.92
N ALA A 33 -13.27 8.41 -8.55
CA ALA A 33 -13.83 9.75 -8.30
C ALA A 33 -14.76 9.68 -7.08
N VAL A 34 -14.24 10.08 -5.93
CA VAL A 34 -14.94 10.02 -4.66
C VAL A 34 -15.43 11.42 -4.28
N PRO A 35 -16.71 11.61 -3.92
CA PRO A 35 -17.29 12.95 -3.73
C PRO A 35 -16.92 13.63 -2.42
N GLU A 36 -16.51 12.85 -1.40
CA GLU A 36 -16.25 13.34 -0.04
C GLU A 36 -15.03 12.65 0.58
N PRO A 37 -14.32 13.32 1.51
CA PRO A 37 -13.23 12.69 2.25
C PRO A 37 -13.74 11.53 3.12
N ASP A 38 -12.83 10.62 3.43
CA ASP A 38 -13.06 9.47 4.30
C ASP A 38 -14.21 8.52 3.86
N ARG A 39 -14.52 8.51 2.55
CA ARG A 39 -15.44 7.52 1.97
C ARG A 39 -14.70 6.30 1.46
N VAL A 40 -13.59 6.51 0.78
CA VAL A 40 -12.76 5.43 0.24
C VAL A 40 -11.28 5.70 0.53
N TRP A 41 -10.66 4.77 1.21
CA TRP A 41 -9.22 4.73 1.37
C TRP A 41 -8.63 3.61 0.53
N CYS A 42 -7.50 3.85 -0.11
CA CYS A 42 -6.73 2.83 -0.81
C CYS A 42 -5.44 2.55 -0.07
N GLY A 43 -5.06 1.29 -0.02
CA GLY A 43 -3.81 0.85 0.58
C GLY A 43 -3.00 -0.04 -0.34
N ASP A 44 -1.68 0.06 -0.22
CA ASP A 44 -0.75 -0.81 -0.94
C ASP A 44 0.63 -0.78 -0.27
N ILE A 45 1.48 -1.73 -0.65
CA ILE A 45 2.84 -1.89 -0.16
C ILE A 45 3.81 -1.72 -1.31
N THR A 46 4.85 -0.93 -1.11
CA THR A 46 6.00 -0.90 -1.99
C THR A 46 7.28 -1.23 -1.23
N TYR A 47 8.36 -1.52 -1.95
CA TYR A 47 9.67 -1.77 -1.35
C TYR A 47 10.66 -0.66 -1.72
N ILE A 48 11.55 -0.34 -0.79
CA ILE A 48 12.54 0.71 -0.89
C ILE A 48 13.87 0.16 -0.39
N TRP A 49 14.94 0.41 -1.14
CA TRP A 49 16.28 0.04 -0.72
C TRP A 49 16.79 1.01 0.36
N ALA A 50 17.25 0.48 1.49
CA ALA A 50 17.77 1.27 2.57
C ALA A 50 18.97 0.58 3.25
N GLY A 51 20.13 1.15 3.11
CA GLY A 51 21.39 0.58 3.56
C GLY A 51 21.78 -0.65 2.75
N ASN A 52 21.65 -1.82 3.33
CA ASN A 52 22.03 -3.11 2.73
C ASN A 52 20.85 -4.08 2.58
N ARG A 53 19.61 -3.60 2.71
CA ARG A 53 18.40 -4.43 2.65
C ARG A 53 17.21 -3.72 2.04
N TRP A 54 16.24 -4.51 1.62
CA TRP A 54 14.91 -4.02 1.28
C TRP A 54 14.12 -3.68 2.54
N CYS A 55 13.51 -2.51 2.53
CA CYS A 55 12.47 -2.10 3.47
C CYS A 55 11.15 -2.01 2.75
N TYR A 56 10.05 -2.23 3.48
CA TYR A 56 8.69 -2.20 2.94
C TYR A 56 7.95 -1.00 3.50
N LEU A 57 7.33 -0.25 2.61
CA LEU A 57 6.51 0.91 2.92
C LEU A 57 5.05 0.58 2.62
N ALA A 58 4.21 0.54 3.65
CA ALA A 58 2.77 0.52 3.49
C ALA A 58 2.23 1.93 3.55
N VAL A 59 1.31 2.25 2.65
CA VAL A 59 0.67 3.57 2.55
C VAL A 59 -0.84 3.41 2.52
N VAL A 60 -1.53 4.31 3.20
CA VAL A 60 -2.98 4.50 3.11
C VAL A 60 -3.26 5.90 2.56
N MET A 61 -4.06 5.96 1.51
CA MET A 61 -4.42 7.19 0.80
C MET A 61 -5.94 7.40 0.84
N ASP A 62 -6.38 8.60 1.14
CA ASP A 62 -7.76 9.02 0.92
C ASP A 62 -7.96 9.38 -0.56
N LEU A 63 -8.88 8.68 -1.23
CA LEU A 63 -9.11 8.88 -2.66
C LEU A 63 -9.73 10.22 -3.00
N PHE A 64 -10.45 10.87 -2.12
CA PHE A 64 -11.06 12.16 -2.38
C PHE A 64 -10.02 13.21 -2.80
N ALA A 65 -9.02 13.42 -1.94
CA ALA A 65 -7.94 14.39 -2.21
C ALA A 65 -6.65 13.73 -2.74
N ARG A 66 -6.64 12.40 -2.89
CA ARG A 66 -5.45 11.60 -3.20
C ARG A 66 -4.28 11.87 -2.25
N ARG A 67 -4.63 12.10 -0.99
CA ARG A 67 -3.71 12.44 0.08
C ARG A 67 -3.35 11.21 0.90
N VAL A 68 -2.05 11.05 1.17
CA VAL A 68 -1.58 10.05 2.14
C VAL A 68 -2.03 10.47 3.54
N ILE A 69 -2.70 9.55 4.23
CA ILE A 69 -3.25 9.75 5.57
C ILE A 69 -2.66 8.81 6.62
N GLY A 70 -1.96 7.77 6.18
CA GLY A 70 -1.26 6.86 7.06
C GLY A 70 -0.18 6.09 6.31
N TRP A 71 0.91 5.79 6.99
CA TRP A 71 2.00 5.03 6.42
C TRP A 71 2.81 4.32 7.51
N SER A 72 3.54 3.30 7.13
CA SER A 72 4.47 2.59 8.00
C SER A 72 5.63 2.00 7.20
N LEU A 73 6.82 1.96 7.80
CA LEU A 73 8.03 1.41 7.19
C LEU A 73 8.58 0.29 8.08
N SER A 74 8.82 -0.88 7.49
CA SER A 74 9.35 -2.05 8.19
C SER A 74 10.34 -2.83 7.32
N ALA A 75 11.15 -3.67 7.97
CA ALA A 75 11.98 -4.65 7.28
C ALA A 75 11.19 -5.86 6.75
N ASN A 76 9.93 -6.03 7.18
CA ASN A 76 9.06 -7.14 6.80
C ASN A 76 7.76 -6.62 6.20
N ALA A 77 7.32 -7.26 5.11
CA ALA A 77 6.01 -7.02 4.50
C ALA A 77 4.96 -7.93 5.13
N ASP A 78 4.61 -7.67 6.36
CA ASP A 78 3.67 -8.48 7.15
C ASP A 78 2.37 -7.72 7.48
N THR A 79 1.47 -8.41 8.16
CA THR A 79 0.20 -7.82 8.62
C THR A 79 0.42 -6.69 9.62
N ALA A 80 1.51 -6.73 10.40
CA ALA A 80 1.82 -5.67 11.36
C ALA A 80 2.15 -4.35 10.65
N LEU A 81 2.86 -4.41 9.52
CA LEU A 81 3.19 -3.26 8.69
C LEU A 81 1.92 -2.53 8.22
N ILE A 82 1.01 -3.23 7.55
CA ILE A 82 -0.22 -2.63 7.03
C ILE A 82 -1.19 -2.20 8.13
N SER A 83 -1.22 -2.93 9.23
CA SER A 83 -2.04 -2.57 10.41
C SER A 83 -1.57 -1.27 11.04
N SER A 84 -0.26 -1.04 11.10
CA SER A 84 0.30 0.22 11.62
C SER A 84 -0.05 1.41 10.74
N ALA A 85 0.03 1.26 9.42
CA ALA A 85 -0.40 2.30 8.48
C ALA A 85 -1.90 2.62 8.60
N LEU A 86 -2.74 1.58 8.73
CA LEU A 86 -4.18 1.75 8.90
C LEU A 86 -4.53 2.43 10.23
N ARG A 87 -3.87 2.06 11.33
CA ARG A 87 -4.10 2.70 12.63
C ARG A 87 -3.75 4.18 12.58
N MET A 88 -2.61 4.53 12.01
CA MET A 88 -2.22 5.93 11.82
C MET A 88 -3.29 6.69 11.03
N ALA A 89 -3.74 6.15 9.90
CA ALA A 89 -4.80 6.76 9.09
C ALA A 89 -6.09 6.96 9.89
N TYR A 90 -6.52 5.94 10.62
CA TYR A 90 -7.74 5.95 11.40
C TYR A 90 -7.72 7.02 12.53
N GLU A 91 -6.59 7.12 13.23
CA GLU A 91 -6.38 8.10 14.29
C GLU A 91 -6.29 9.54 13.76
N VAL A 92 -5.45 9.75 12.72
CA VAL A 92 -5.25 11.08 12.12
C VAL A 92 -6.55 11.65 11.54
N ARG A 93 -7.43 10.79 11.03
CA ARG A 93 -8.72 11.19 10.46
C ARG A 93 -9.85 11.27 11.49
N GLY A 94 -9.57 11.10 12.78
CA GLY A 94 -10.56 11.23 13.85
C GLY A 94 -11.54 10.05 13.92
N GLN A 95 -11.09 8.85 13.57
CA GLN A 95 -11.86 7.61 13.69
C GLN A 95 -13.16 7.63 12.87
N PRO A 96 -13.10 7.86 11.55
CA PRO A 96 -14.28 7.96 10.71
C PRO A 96 -15.03 6.63 10.64
N ARG A 97 -16.33 6.71 10.34
CA ARG A 97 -17.21 5.55 10.15
C ARG A 97 -17.58 5.38 8.68
N ASP A 98 -17.98 4.17 8.33
CA ASP A 98 -18.50 3.85 6.99
C ASP A 98 -17.48 4.06 5.85
N VAL A 99 -16.21 3.96 6.18
CA VAL A 99 -15.12 4.01 5.20
C VAL A 99 -15.04 2.67 4.46
N MET A 100 -14.80 2.71 3.16
CA MET A 100 -14.38 1.55 2.38
C MET A 100 -12.84 1.56 2.26
N PHE A 101 -12.20 0.45 2.58
CA PHE A 101 -10.76 0.25 2.37
C PHE A 101 -10.53 -0.68 1.18
N HIS A 102 -9.86 -0.20 0.16
CA HIS A 102 -9.54 -0.96 -1.04
C HIS A 102 -8.04 -1.27 -1.11
N SER A 103 -7.70 -2.50 -1.44
CA SER A 103 -6.32 -2.96 -1.64
C SER A 103 -6.23 -4.00 -2.76
N ASP A 104 -5.01 -4.43 -3.07
CA ASP A 104 -4.78 -5.62 -3.87
C ASP A 104 -5.15 -6.91 -3.09
N GLN A 105 -5.00 -8.07 -3.73
CA GLN A 105 -5.22 -9.39 -3.11
C GLN A 105 -3.99 -9.91 -2.35
N GLY A 106 -3.08 -9.06 -1.91
CA GLY A 106 -1.94 -9.47 -1.11
C GLY A 106 -2.37 -10.25 0.14
N SER A 107 -1.63 -11.30 0.49
CA SER A 107 -1.94 -12.15 1.66
C SER A 107 -2.00 -11.36 2.97
N GLN A 108 -1.28 -10.25 3.06
CA GLN A 108 -1.31 -9.34 4.21
C GLN A 108 -2.71 -8.74 4.39
N TYR A 109 -3.33 -8.28 3.28
CA TYR A 109 -4.66 -7.65 3.29
C TYR A 109 -5.81 -8.64 3.41
N THR A 110 -5.66 -9.85 2.85
CA THR A 110 -6.69 -10.89 2.89
C THR A 110 -6.63 -11.76 4.15
N GLY A 111 -5.59 -11.61 4.95
CA GLY A 111 -5.40 -12.35 6.20
C GLY A 111 -6.43 -12.01 7.28
N LEU A 112 -6.82 -13.01 8.07
CA LEU A 112 -7.86 -12.89 9.10
C LEU A 112 -7.57 -11.76 10.11
N LYS A 113 -6.33 -11.59 10.53
CA LYS A 113 -5.95 -10.53 11.49
C LYS A 113 -6.24 -9.13 10.97
N TYR A 114 -5.99 -8.89 9.69
CA TYR A 114 -6.29 -7.59 9.07
C TYR A 114 -7.79 -7.37 8.90
N GLN A 115 -8.51 -8.40 8.47
CA GLN A 115 -9.98 -8.36 8.38
C GLN A 115 -10.62 -8.06 9.74
N GLN A 116 -10.13 -8.67 10.82
CA GLN A 116 -10.59 -8.38 12.19
C GLN A 116 -10.33 -6.93 12.60
N LEU A 117 -9.20 -6.34 12.20
CA LEU A 117 -8.91 -4.93 12.47
C LEU A 117 -9.86 -4.00 11.71
N LEU A 118 -10.10 -4.26 10.42
CA LEU A 118 -11.08 -3.52 9.63
C LEU A 118 -12.48 -3.61 10.23
N TRP A 119 -12.89 -4.81 10.62
CA TRP A 119 -14.18 -5.02 11.28
C TRP A 119 -14.32 -4.23 12.59
N ARG A 120 -13.26 -4.24 13.41
CA ARG A 120 -13.22 -3.45 14.67
C ARG A 120 -13.40 -1.97 14.41
N TYR A 121 -12.83 -1.45 13.34
CA TYR A 121 -12.94 -0.05 12.92
C TYR A 121 -14.22 0.23 12.11
N ARG A 122 -15.06 -0.78 11.87
CA ARG A 122 -16.25 -0.69 11.02
C ARG A 122 -15.93 -0.20 9.61
N ILE A 123 -14.79 -0.61 9.08
CA ILE A 123 -14.33 -0.31 7.74
C ILE A 123 -14.72 -1.47 6.83
N LYS A 124 -15.39 -1.17 5.72
CA LYS A 124 -15.77 -2.15 4.70
C LYS A 124 -14.56 -2.47 3.82
N GLN A 125 -14.27 -3.75 3.64
CA GLN A 125 -13.16 -4.19 2.80
C GLN A 125 -13.59 -4.39 1.35
N SER A 126 -12.77 -3.88 0.43
CA SER A 126 -12.83 -4.11 -1.01
C SER A 126 -11.46 -4.57 -1.51
N VAL A 127 -11.42 -5.53 -2.41
CA VAL A 127 -10.16 -6.10 -2.90
C VAL A 127 -10.17 -6.15 -4.42
N SER A 128 -9.07 -5.77 -5.05
CA SER A 128 -8.87 -5.84 -6.50
C SER A 128 -9.09 -7.26 -7.01
N ARG A 129 -9.59 -7.40 -8.23
CA ARG A 129 -9.71 -8.69 -8.88
C ARG A 129 -8.33 -9.27 -9.16
N ARG A 130 -8.21 -10.59 -9.06
CA ARG A 130 -6.95 -11.29 -9.29
C ARG A 130 -6.42 -10.99 -10.70
N GLY A 131 -5.14 -10.56 -10.78
CA GLY A 131 -4.49 -10.24 -12.04
C GLY A 131 -4.89 -8.90 -12.67
N ASN A 132 -5.72 -8.08 -12.00
CA ASN A 132 -6.14 -6.77 -12.47
C ASN A 132 -5.46 -5.64 -11.70
N CYS A 133 -4.24 -5.28 -12.10
CA CYS A 133 -3.49 -4.16 -11.51
C CYS A 133 -4.23 -2.81 -11.63
N TRP A 134 -5.01 -2.60 -12.69
CA TRP A 134 -5.81 -1.40 -12.89
C TRP A 134 -6.82 -1.11 -11.78
N ASP A 135 -7.22 -2.12 -11.02
CA ASP A 135 -8.18 -1.98 -9.93
C ASP A 135 -7.61 -1.17 -8.74
N ASN A 136 -6.27 -1.01 -8.66
CA ASN A 136 -5.59 -0.18 -7.65
C ASN A 136 -4.67 0.90 -8.28
N SER A 137 -5.02 1.38 -9.45
CA SER A 137 -4.21 2.35 -10.22
C SER A 137 -3.85 3.65 -9.49
N PRO A 138 -4.67 4.20 -8.56
CA PRO A 138 -4.26 5.37 -7.78
C PRO A 138 -3.00 5.13 -6.95
N MET A 139 -2.87 3.96 -6.32
CA MET A 139 -1.70 3.60 -5.53
C MET A 139 -0.48 3.35 -6.40
N GLU A 140 -0.65 2.68 -7.55
CA GLU A 140 0.44 2.47 -8.51
C GLU A 140 1.00 3.81 -9.01
N ARG A 141 0.12 4.76 -9.34
CA ARG A 141 0.53 6.12 -9.75
C ARG A 141 1.29 6.83 -8.64
N PHE A 142 0.77 6.78 -7.41
CA PHE A 142 1.43 7.37 -6.26
C PHE A 142 2.84 6.82 -6.05
N PHE A 143 3.00 5.50 -6.04
CA PHE A 143 4.31 4.89 -5.85
C PHE A 143 5.29 5.16 -6.99
N ARG A 144 4.79 5.30 -8.21
CA ARG A 144 5.62 5.73 -9.34
C ARG A 144 6.19 7.13 -9.09
N SER A 145 5.35 8.10 -8.73
CA SER A 145 5.80 9.46 -8.39
C SER A 145 6.77 9.45 -7.22
N LEU A 146 6.44 8.78 -6.12
CA LEU A 146 7.33 8.68 -4.96
C LEU A 146 8.72 8.15 -5.33
N LYS A 147 8.78 7.06 -6.09
CA LYS A 147 10.05 6.45 -6.49
C LYS A 147 10.84 7.28 -7.49
N THR A 148 10.16 8.03 -8.36
CA THR A 148 10.81 8.85 -9.38
C THR A 148 11.29 10.19 -8.83
N GLU A 149 10.52 10.80 -7.95
CA GLU A 149 10.70 12.17 -7.51
C GLU A 149 11.43 12.28 -6.17
N TRP A 150 11.28 11.29 -5.30
CA TRP A 150 11.71 11.39 -3.91
C TRP A 150 12.71 10.33 -3.46
N VAL A 151 12.58 9.08 -3.90
CA VAL A 151 13.51 8.03 -3.51
C VAL A 151 14.80 8.14 -4.29
N PRO A 152 15.98 8.25 -3.63
CA PRO A 152 17.26 8.28 -4.33
C PRO A 152 17.47 7.04 -5.21
N THR A 153 18.13 7.20 -6.35
CA THR A 153 18.40 6.10 -7.30
C THR A 153 19.15 4.93 -6.66
N ASP A 154 20.08 5.25 -5.76
CA ASP A 154 20.89 4.26 -5.03
C ASP A 154 20.22 3.80 -3.71
N GLY A 155 19.00 4.29 -3.44
CA GLY A 155 18.30 4.07 -2.19
C GLY A 155 18.80 4.98 -1.06
N TYR A 156 18.27 4.75 0.14
CA TYR A 156 18.68 5.46 1.35
C TYR A 156 19.87 4.78 2.02
N VAL A 157 20.67 5.55 2.78
CA VAL A 157 21.81 5.02 3.55
C VAL A 157 21.34 4.06 4.64
N GLY A 158 20.16 4.29 5.20
CA GLY A 158 19.59 3.42 6.21
C GLY A 158 18.09 3.63 6.40
N LYS A 159 17.49 2.77 7.24
CA LYS A 159 16.05 2.78 7.53
C LYS A 159 15.60 4.08 8.20
N ASP A 160 16.42 4.65 9.07
CA ASP A 160 16.07 5.88 9.80
C ASP A 160 16.06 7.09 8.87
N GLU A 161 17.03 7.18 7.96
CA GLU A 161 17.04 8.18 6.90
C GLU A 161 15.82 8.04 6.00
N ALA A 162 15.54 6.82 5.53
CA ALA A 162 14.35 6.54 4.73
C ALA A 162 13.06 7.00 5.43
N ARG A 163 12.92 6.71 6.71
CA ARG A 163 11.78 7.13 7.53
C ARG A 163 11.66 8.64 7.60
N GLN A 164 12.75 9.34 7.86
CA GLN A 164 12.78 10.80 7.96
C GLN A 164 12.42 11.46 6.63
N GLN A 165 13.01 11.01 5.54
CA GLN A 165 12.76 11.56 4.21
C GLN A 165 11.33 11.30 3.74
N ILE A 166 10.82 10.08 3.90
CA ILE A 166 9.45 9.72 3.51
C ILE A 166 8.40 10.50 4.32
N SER A 167 8.68 10.83 5.57
CA SER A 167 7.77 11.65 6.38
C SER A 167 7.61 13.08 5.86
N GLY A 168 8.55 13.56 5.06
CA GLY A 168 8.52 14.90 4.46
C GLY A 168 7.86 14.99 3.08
N TYR A 169 7.58 13.83 2.45
CA TYR A 169 6.91 13.77 1.15
C TYR A 169 5.39 13.90 1.30
#